data_f48bd02743cbbe523481fcb8283b331a
#
_entry.id   f48bd02743cbbe523481fcb8283b331a
#
_cell.length_a   1.000
_cell.length_b   1.000
_cell.length_c   1.000
_cell.angle_alpha   90.00
_cell.angle_beta   90.00
_cell.angle_gamma   90.00
#
_symmetry.space_group_name_H-M   'P 1'
#
loop_
_entity.id
_entity.type
_entity.pdbx_description
1 polymer ?
#
loop_
_entity_poly.entity_id
_entity_poly.type
_entity_poly.pdbx_seq_one_letter_code
_entity_poly.pdbx_strand_id
1 'polypeptide(L)'
;MQFSRRAERIEPFYVMEVAKAAQAMARKVADSSQPMIFLNIGEPDFTAPPLVQEAAARAVHDGATQYTQSLGYEPLRERISGWYQQRFGVNVPARRIVVTAGASAALHLACLALIEAGDEVLMPDPSYPCNRHFVSAAEGNAILIPTTAAERYQLSAEKVQAAWNS
;
A
#
# COMPACT_ATOMS: atom_id res chain seq x y z
N MET A 1 7.68 21.28 20.47
CA MET A 1 7.17 19.91 20.44
C MET A 1 8.25 19.05 19.81
N GLN A 2 8.66 17.94 20.43
CA GLN A 2 9.70 17.05 19.90
C GLN A 2 9.01 15.84 19.29
N PHE A 3 9.43 15.42 18.09
CA PHE A 3 8.93 14.20 17.46
C PHE A 3 9.48 12.95 18.15
N SER A 4 8.81 11.83 17.97
CA SER A 4 9.32 10.54 18.44
C SER A 4 10.51 10.09 17.59
N ARG A 5 11.44 9.32 18.19
CA ARG A 5 12.61 8.78 17.45
C ARG A 5 12.21 7.94 16.23
N ARG A 6 11.05 7.28 16.25
CA ARG A 6 10.56 6.53 15.10
C ARG A 6 10.14 7.46 13.95
N ALA A 7 9.56 8.62 14.24
CA ALA A 7 9.20 9.61 13.21
C ALA A 7 10.45 10.22 12.55
N GLU A 8 11.53 10.39 13.31
CA GLU A 8 12.82 10.91 12.80
C GLU A 8 13.51 9.91 11.84
N ARG A 9 13.19 8.61 11.92
CA ARG A 9 13.73 7.56 11.02
C ARG A 9 12.94 7.40 9.72
N ILE A 10 11.76 8.03 9.60
CA ILE A 10 10.91 7.93 8.41
C ILE A 10 11.30 9.02 7.44
N GLU A 11 11.83 8.62 6.30
CA GLU A 11 12.18 9.54 5.21
C GLU A 11 10.92 10.01 4.45
N PRO A 12 10.96 11.20 3.82
CA PRO A 12 9.88 11.65 2.95
C PRO A 12 9.63 10.67 1.80
N PHE A 13 8.38 10.51 1.42
CA PHE A 13 8.03 9.76 0.22
C PHE A 13 8.35 10.62 -1.02
N TYR A 14 9.55 10.43 -1.58
CA TYR A 14 10.10 11.27 -2.65
C TYR A 14 9.22 11.36 -3.89
N VAL A 15 8.40 10.36 -4.18
CA VAL A 15 7.41 10.40 -5.28
C VAL A 15 6.46 11.60 -5.12
N MET A 16 6.08 11.93 -3.88
CA MET A 16 5.20 13.08 -3.60
C MET A 16 5.95 14.42 -3.75
N GLU A 17 7.24 14.46 -3.43
CA GLU A 17 8.07 15.65 -3.67
C GLU A 17 8.26 15.90 -5.18
N VAL A 18 8.48 14.84 -5.95
CA VAL A 18 8.51 14.92 -7.43
C VAL A 18 7.15 15.37 -7.96
N ALA A 19 6.04 14.87 -7.41
CA ALA A 19 4.69 15.29 -7.81
C ALA A 19 4.47 16.80 -7.57
N LYS A 20 4.90 17.33 -6.43
CA LYS A 20 4.81 18.76 -6.13
C LYS A 20 5.63 19.60 -7.13
N ALA A 21 6.87 19.17 -7.43
CA ALA A 21 7.72 19.86 -8.40
C ALA A 21 7.11 19.80 -9.81
N ALA A 22 6.58 18.65 -10.23
CA ALA A 22 5.90 18.46 -11.50
C ALA A 22 4.65 19.36 -11.63
N GLN A 23 3.83 19.44 -10.59
CA GLN A 23 2.66 20.35 -10.56
C GLN A 23 3.06 21.82 -10.65
N ALA A 24 4.15 22.21 -9.98
CA ALA A 24 4.68 23.58 -10.08
C ALA A 24 5.16 23.91 -11.49
N MET A 25 5.81 22.96 -12.18
CA MET A 25 6.21 23.08 -13.56
C MET A 25 5.02 23.12 -14.52
N ALA A 26 4.02 22.25 -14.31
CA ALA A 26 2.80 22.22 -15.12
C ALA A 26 2.08 23.58 -15.15
N ARG A 27 2.02 24.27 -14.00
CA ARG A 27 1.45 25.63 -13.94
C ARG A 27 2.23 26.65 -14.78
N LYS A 28 3.55 26.50 -14.89
CA LYS A 28 4.39 27.41 -15.69
C LYS A 28 4.26 27.20 -17.20
N VAL A 29 3.92 25.98 -17.62
CA VAL A 29 3.80 25.58 -19.02
C VAL A 29 2.36 25.35 -19.46
N ALA A 30 1.37 25.76 -18.65
CA ALA A 30 -0.05 25.52 -18.92
C ALA A 30 -0.52 26.06 -20.29
N ASP A 31 0.01 27.22 -20.70
CA ASP A 31 -0.33 27.89 -21.97
C ASP A 31 0.65 27.53 -23.10
N SER A 32 1.56 26.57 -22.89
CA SER A 32 2.52 26.17 -23.91
C SER A 32 1.92 25.11 -24.86
N SER A 33 2.56 24.96 -26.04
CA SER A 33 2.22 23.87 -26.96
C SER A 33 2.68 22.47 -26.49
N GLN A 34 3.41 22.41 -25.38
CA GLN A 34 3.92 21.18 -24.78
C GLN A 34 3.44 21.06 -23.34
N PRO A 35 2.27 20.48 -23.08
CA PRO A 35 1.75 20.28 -21.75
C PRO A 35 2.62 19.30 -20.98
N MET A 36 2.63 19.45 -19.65
CA MET A 36 3.35 18.53 -18.76
C MET A 36 2.76 17.12 -18.81
N ILE A 37 3.61 16.12 -19.03
CA ILE A 37 3.24 14.70 -18.95
C ILE A 37 3.72 14.15 -17.61
N PHE A 38 2.78 13.61 -16.82
CA PHE A 38 3.06 13.05 -15.49
C PHE A 38 3.30 11.55 -15.59
N LEU A 39 4.50 11.10 -15.25
CA LEU A 39 4.89 9.68 -15.24
C LEU A 39 5.40 9.23 -13.87
N ASN A 40 5.22 10.04 -12.84
CA ASN A 40 5.78 9.82 -11.51
C ASN A 40 4.88 8.97 -10.58
N ILE A 41 3.61 8.77 -10.95
CA ILE A 41 2.66 7.93 -10.21
C ILE A 41 2.01 6.98 -11.20
N GLY A 42 2.02 5.68 -10.88
CA GLY A 42 1.30 4.64 -11.63
C GLY A 42 -0.17 4.62 -11.24
N GLU A 43 -0.98 5.38 -11.96
CA GLU A 43 -2.43 5.48 -11.76
C GLU A 43 -3.15 5.14 -13.07
N PRO A 44 -4.27 4.39 -13.04
CA PRO A 44 -5.10 4.18 -14.23
C PRO A 44 -5.62 5.52 -14.77
N ASP A 45 -5.64 5.66 -16.09
CA ASP A 45 -6.17 6.84 -16.81
C ASP A 45 -7.70 6.81 -16.97
N PHE A 46 -8.36 5.85 -16.35
CA PHE A 46 -9.80 5.68 -16.34
C PHE A 46 -10.35 5.67 -14.90
N THR A 47 -11.57 6.15 -14.75
CA THR A 47 -12.28 6.17 -13.47
C THR A 47 -13.04 4.86 -13.20
N ALA A 48 -13.71 4.77 -12.06
CA ALA A 48 -14.56 3.63 -11.72
C ALA A 48 -15.63 3.36 -12.80
N PRO A 49 -15.95 2.10 -13.09
CA PRO A 49 -17.02 1.77 -14.05
C PRO A 49 -18.36 2.43 -13.68
N PRO A 50 -19.21 2.78 -14.65
CA PRO A 50 -20.49 3.47 -14.40
C PRO A 50 -21.35 2.81 -13.32
N LEU A 51 -21.48 1.49 -13.33
CA LEU A 51 -22.24 0.75 -12.32
C LEU A 51 -21.70 0.94 -10.90
N VAL A 52 -20.38 1.08 -10.75
CA VAL A 52 -19.76 1.36 -9.45
C VAL A 52 -20.05 2.77 -8.98
N GLN A 53 -19.96 3.74 -9.90
CA GLN A 53 -20.30 5.15 -9.61
C GLN A 53 -21.75 5.30 -9.18
N GLU A 54 -22.68 4.68 -9.90
CA GLU A 54 -24.11 4.68 -9.58
C GLU A 54 -24.40 4.01 -8.23
N ALA A 55 -23.76 2.87 -7.95
CA ALA A 55 -23.92 2.18 -6.67
C ALA A 55 -23.40 3.03 -5.49
N ALA A 56 -22.27 3.72 -5.67
CA ALA A 56 -21.74 4.63 -4.67
C ALA A 56 -22.67 5.83 -4.43
N ALA A 57 -23.18 6.44 -5.49
CA ALA A 57 -24.13 7.54 -5.39
C ALA A 57 -25.42 7.12 -4.68
N ARG A 58 -25.98 5.95 -5.01
CA ARG A 58 -27.15 5.39 -4.31
C ARG A 58 -26.87 5.15 -2.83
N ALA A 59 -25.73 4.53 -2.49
CA ALA A 59 -25.39 4.26 -1.11
C ALA A 59 -25.32 5.55 -0.25
N VAL A 60 -24.77 6.61 -0.80
CA VAL A 60 -24.75 7.92 -0.11
C VAL A 60 -26.16 8.50 0.03
N HIS A 61 -26.96 8.48 -1.06
CA HIS A 61 -28.34 8.98 -1.05
C HIS A 61 -29.22 8.21 -0.04
N ASP A 62 -29.03 6.91 0.06
CA ASP A 62 -29.79 6.03 0.95
C ASP A 62 -29.27 6.06 2.41
N GLY A 63 -28.30 6.92 2.71
CA GLY A 63 -27.76 7.12 4.05
C GLY A 63 -26.86 5.98 4.54
N ALA A 64 -26.33 5.14 3.65
CA ALA A 64 -25.38 4.06 4.01
C ALA A 64 -23.98 4.62 4.35
N THR A 65 -23.94 5.59 5.26
CA THR A 65 -22.73 6.33 5.68
C THR A 65 -22.42 6.16 7.17
N GLN A 66 -23.09 5.22 7.82
CA GLN A 66 -22.91 4.92 9.24
C GLN A 66 -21.66 4.07 9.50
N TYR A 67 -21.26 3.98 10.77
CA TYR A 67 -20.17 3.10 11.18
C TYR A 67 -20.43 1.65 10.81
N THR A 68 -19.37 0.94 10.46
CA THR A 68 -19.38 -0.51 10.23
C THR A 68 -18.74 -1.25 11.40
N GLN A 69 -18.74 -2.57 11.37
CA GLN A 69 -17.99 -3.39 12.32
C GLN A 69 -16.47 -3.13 12.17
N SER A 70 -15.70 -3.42 13.21
CA SER A 70 -14.24 -3.20 13.26
C SER A 70 -13.47 -3.91 12.14
N LEU A 71 -13.95 -5.07 11.68
CA LEU A 71 -13.37 -5.79 10.53
C LEU A 71 -13.82 -5.24 9.17
N GLY A 72 -14.74 -4.27 9.15
CA GLY A 72 -15.36 -3.75 7.94
C GLY A 72 -16.75 -4.36 7.66
N TYR A 73 -17.44 -3.80 6.68
CA TYR A 73 -18.81 -4.16 6.32
C TYR A 73 -18.93 -5.64 5.95
N GLU A 74 -19.75 -6.39 6.68
CA GLU A 74 -19.84 -7.84 6.55
C GLU A 74 -20.23 -8.32 5.15
N PRO A 75 -21.24 -7.72 4.47
CA PRO A 75 -21.56 -8.14 3.10
C PRO A 75 -20.40 -7.93 2.11
N LEU A 76 -19.54 -6.93 2.31
CA LEU A 76 -18.33 -6.76 1.51
C LEU A 76 -17.33 -7.89 1.76
N ARG A 77 -17.10 -8.25 3.02
CA ARG A 77 -16.20 -9.35 3.38
C ARG A 77 -16.66 -10.69 2.83
N GLU A 78 -17.97 -10.95 2.83
CA GLU A 78 -18.56 -12.13 2.20
C GLU A 78 -18.38 -12.14 0.68
N ARG A 79 -18.55 -11.00 0.03
CA ARG A 79 -18.29 -10.87 -1.42
C ARG A 79 -16.81 -11.07 -1.77
N ILE A 80 -15.89 -10.56 -0.96
CA ILE A 80 -14.46 -10.82 -1.12
C ILE A 80 -14.17 -12.32 -0.95
N SER A 81 -14.73 -12.97 0.06
CA SER A 81 -14.60 -14.42 0.27
C SER A 81 -15.08 -15.21 -0.96
N GLY A 82 -16.26 -14.89 -1.47
CA GLY A 82 -16.80 -15.51 -2.69
C GLY A 82 -15.94 -15.27 -3.93
N TRP A 83 -15.38 -14.07 -4.07
CA TRP A 83 -14.49 -13.76 -5.18
C TRP A 83 -13.18 -14.58 -5.13
N TYR A 84 -12.57 -14.77 -3.95
CA TYR A 84 -11.40 -15.65 -3.79
C TYR A 84 -11.72 -17.08 -4.18
N GLN A 85 -12.87 -17.59 -3.78
CA GLN A 85 -13.31 -18.93 -4.16
C GLN A 85 -13.52 -19.06 -5.67
N GLN A 86 -14.21 -18.09 -6.29
CA GLN A 86 -14.52 -18.12 -7.73
C GLN A 86 -13.28 -17.93 -8.60
N ARG A 87 -12.40 -17.00 -8.20
CA ARG A 87 -11.25 -16.59 -9.03
C ARG A 87 -10.03 -17.49 -8.88
N PHE A 88 -9.80 -18.03 -7.68
CA PHE A 88 -8.58 -18.76 -7.33
C PHE A 88 -8.84 -20.16 -6.77
N GLY A 89 -10.08 -20.56 -6.54
CA GLY A 89 -10.42 -21.82 -5.88
C GLY A 89 -10.02 -21.88 -4.40
N VAL A 90 -9.74 -20.72 -3.79
CA VAL A 90 -9.26 -20.64 -2.41
C VAL A 90 -10.39 -20.23 -1.47
N ASN A 91 -10.62 -21.04 -0.43
CA ASN A 91 -11.61 -20.74 0.60
C ASN A 91 -10.99 -19.81 1.67
N VAL A 92 -11.31 -18.53 1.61
CA VAL A 92 -10.95 -17.53 2.63
C VAL A 92 -12.24 -17.11 3.34
N PRO A 93 -12.53 -17.63 4.56
CA PRO A 93 -13.78 -17.29 5.24
C PRO A 93 -13.83 -15.79 5.62
N ALA A 94 -15.01 -15.17 5.53
CA ALA A 94 -15.20 -13.73 5.76
C ALA A 94 -14.65 -13.23 7.12
N ARG A 95 -14.65 -14.09 8.17
CA ARG A 95 -14.04 -13.75 9.47
C ARG A 95 -12.53 -13.53 9.44
N ARG A 96 -11.82 -13.96 8.38
CA ARG A 96 -10.39 -13.74 8.16
C ARG A 96 -10.10 -12.57 7.24
N ILE A 97 -11.11 -11.83 6.83
CA ILE A 97 -10.97 -10.67 5.96
C ILE A 97 -11.16 -9.40 6.78
N VAL A 98 -10.20 -8.51 6.71
CA VAL A 98 -10.22 -7.18 7.34
C VAL A 98 -10.18 -6.13 6.25
N VAL A 99 -11.15 -5.23 6.24
CA VAL A 99 -11.19 -4.08 5.34
C VAL A 99 -10.51 -2.89 6.00
N THR A 100 -9.58 -2.28 5.30
CA THR A 100 -8.79 -1.15 5.81
C THR A 100 -8.87 0.05 4.86
N ALA A 101 -8.42 1.22 5.32
CA ALA A 101 -8.28 2.42 4.49
C ALA A 101 -7.08 2.29 3.52
N GLY A 102 -7.22 1.39 2.56
CA GLY A 102 -6.19 1.06 1.57
C GLY A 102 -5.14 0.05 2.05
N ALA A 103 -4.30 -0.41 1.12
CA ALA A 103 -3.28 -1.42 1.39
C ALA A 103 -2.21 -0.94 2.38
N SER A 104 -1.88 0.36 2.39
CA SER A 104 -0.90 0.91 3.33
C SER A 104 -1.35 0.76 4.79
N ALA A 105 -2.63 0.98 5.08
CA ALA A 105 -3.16 0.77 6.41
C ALA A 105 -3.15 -0.72 6.80
N ALA A 106 -3.41 -1.63 5.84
CA ALA A 106 -3.33 -3.08 6.06
C ALA A 106 -1.89 -3.52 6.38
N LEU A 107 -0.91 -3.04 5.61
CA LEU A 107 0.50 -3.35 5.84
C LEU A 107 0.99 -2.81 7.18
N HIS A 108 0.63 -1.57 7.52
CA HIS A 108 0.98 -0.97 8.81
C HIS A 108 0.36 -1.75 9.97
N LEU A 109 -0.93 -2.12 9.87
CA LEU A 109 -1.59 -2.94 10.87
C LEU A 109 -0.92 -4.32 11.04
N ALA A 110 -0.54 -4.97 9.92
CA ALA A 110 0.18 -6.23 9.96
C ALA A 110 1.55 -6.10 10.63
N CYS A 111 2.32 -5.06 10.30
CA CYS A 111 3.59 -4.78 10.97
C CYS A 111 3.42 -4.57 12.48
N LEU A 112 2.45 -3.76 12.89
CA LEU A 112 2.17 -3.52 14.32
C LEU A 112 1.71 -4.78 15.07
N ALA A 113 1.08 -5.73 14.37
CA ALA A 113 0.58 -6.96 14.98
C ALA A 113 1.62 -8.09 15.05
N LEU A 114 2.66 -8.05 14.20
CA LEU A 114 3.59 -9.17 14.01
C LEU A 114 5.05 -8.83 14.33
N ILE A 115 5.40 -7.55 14.48
CA ILE A 115 6.79 -7.09 14.67
C ILE A 115 6.91 -6.47 16.05
N GLU A 116 7.88 -6.93 16.82
CA GLU A 116 8.32 -6.31 18.05
C GLU A 116 9.56 -5.44 17.84
N ALA A 117 9.87 -4.60 18.83
CA ALA A 117 11.03 -3.73 18.78
C ALA A 117 12.33 -4.54 18.65
N GLY A 118 13.06 -4.29 17.56
CA GLY A 118 14.33 -4.95 17.27
C GLY A 118 14.23 -6.16 16.34
N ASP A 119 13.03 -6.65 16.03
CA ASP A 119 12.84 -7.72 15.05
C ASP A 119 13.39 -7.33 13.68
N GLU A 120 13.98 -8.29 12.98
CA GLU A 120 14.48 -8.12 11.63
C GLU A 120 13.48 -8.61 10.58
N VAL A 121 13.23 -7.77 9.58
CA VAL A 121 12.32 -8.10 8.47
C VAL A 121 13.09 -8.07 7.16
N LEU A 122 13.22 -9.23 6.53
CA LEU A 122 13.90 -9.37 5.24
C LEU A 122 13.06 -8.82 4.10
N MET A 123 13.63 -7.95 3.29
CA MET A 123 12.94 -7.27 2.19
C MET A 123 13.81 -7.23 0.93
N PRO A 124 13.22 -7.35 -0.28
CA PRO A 124 13.97 -7.10 -1.51
C PRO A 124 14.35 -5.62 -1.63
N ASP A 125 15.50 -5.36 -2.25
CA ASP A 125 15.92 -4.02 -2.67
C ASP A 125 16.37 -4.09 -4.15
N PRO A 126 15.77 -3.32 -5.06
CA PRO A 126 14.70 -2.34 -4.85
C PRO A 126 13.32 -2.94 -4.58
N SER A 127 12.48 -2.21 -3.83
CA SER A 127 11.09 -2.54 -3.58
C SER A 127 10.25 -1.26 -3.38
N TYR A 128 8.96 -1.42 -3.09
CA TYR A 128 8.10 -0.28 -2.81
C TYR A 128 8.60 0.51 -1.59
N PRO A 129 8.88 1.81 -1.72
CA PRO A 129 9.63 2.56 -0.71
C PRO A 129 8.99 2.61 0.68
N CYS A 130 7.66 2.58 0.77
CA CYS A 130 6.96 2.67 2.05
C CYS A 130 7.10 1.40 2.92
N ASN A 131 7.41 0.24 2.34
CA ASN A 131 7.44 -1.03 3.09
C ASN A 131 8.44 -0.97 4.25
N ARG A 132 9.66 -0.47 4.02
CA ARG A 132 10.67 -0.30 5.08
C ARG A 132 10.22 0.66 6.19
N HIS A 133 9.40 1.65 5.85
CA HIS A 133 8.89 2.62 6.81
C HIS A 133 7.78 2.04 7.69
N PHE A 134 6.96 1.09 7.19
CA PHE A 134 6.00 0.36 8.01
C PHE A 134 6.72 -0.48 9.08
N VAL A 135 7.81 -1.16 8.70
CA VAL A 135 8.67 -1.91 9.62
C VAL A 135 9.28 -0.97 10.66
N SER A 136 9.88 0.14 10.22
CA SER A 136 10.49 1.13 11.13
C SER A 136 9.46 1.78 12.07
N ALA A 137 8.21 1.99 11.61
CA ALA A 137 7.14 2.51 12.44
C ALA A 137 6.69 1.53 13.52
N ALA A 138 6.81 0.23 13.25
CA ALA A 138 6.61 -0.85 14.23
C ALA A 138 7.86 -1.14 15.09
N GLU A 139 8.91 -0.29 15.00
CA GLU A 139 10.19 -0.41 15.72
C GLU A 139 11.06 -1.62 15.31
N GLY A 140 10.72 -2.30 14.21
CA GLY A 140 11.53 -3.33 13.59
C GLY A 140 12.65 -2.76 12.70
N ASN A 141 13.55 -3.64 12.29
CA ASN A 141 14.69 -3.37 11.44
C ASN A 141 14.46 -3.97 10.05
N ALA A 142 14.39 -3.14 9.00
CA ALA A 142 14.30 -3.61 7.62
C ALA A 142 15.68 -4.03 7.12
N ILE A 143 15.87 -5.32 6.86
CA ILE A 143 17.09 -5.89 6.28
C ILE A 143 16.87 -5.99 4.77
N LEU A 144 17.57 -5.13 4.03
CA LEU A 144 17.42 -5.00 2.59
C LEU A 144 18.34 -5.99 1.87
N ILE A 145 17.74 -6.91 1.12
CA ILE A 145 18.46 -7.93 0.33
C ILE A 145 18.54 -7.47 -1.12
N PRO A 146 19.76 -7.17 -1.65
CA PRO A 146 19.91 -6.70 -3.02
C PRO A 146 19.39 -7.72 -4.03
N THR A 147 18.60 -7.22 -4.99
CA THR A 147 18.09 -7.97 -6.14
C THR A 147 18.42 -7.25 -7.44
N THR A 148 18.52 -7.98 -8.54
CA THR A 148 18.96 -7.47 -9.83
C THR A 148 17.91 -7.67 -10.93
N ALA A 149 18.08 -6.99 -12.05
CA ALA A 149 17.22 -7.17 -13.23
C ALA A 149 17.30 -8.60 -13.78
N ALA A 150 18.47 -9.26 -13.71
CA ALA A 150 18.62 -10.65 -14.11
C ALA A 150 17.76 -11.60 -13.26
N GLU A 151 17.55 -11.28 -12.00
CA GLU A 151 16.68 -11.99 -11.06
C GLU A 151 15.22 -11.51 -11.13
N ARG A 152 14.90 -10.61 -12.06
CA ARG A 152 13.60 -9.95 -12.18
C ARG A 152 13.15 -9.27 -10.86
N TYR A 153 14.12 -8.78 -10.09
CA TYR A 153 13.92 -8.16 -8.78
C TYR A 153 13.16 -9.04 -7.78
N GLN A 154 13.33 -10.38 -7.88
CA GLN A 154 12.71 -11.34 -6.98
C GLN A 154 13.74 -11.91 -6.00
N LEU A 155 13.31 -12.13 -4.73
CA LEU A 155 14.12 -12.87 -3.76
C LEU A 155 14.16 -14.34 -4.13
N SER A 156 15.35 -14.94 -4.04
CA SER A 156 15.51 -16.40 -4.08
C SER A 156 15.55 -16.97 -2.67
N ALA A 157 15.27 -18.27 -2.55
CA ALA A 157 15.34 -18.98 -1.28
C ALA A 157 16.76 -18.93 -0.69
N GLU A 158 17.78 -19.04 -1.56
CA GLU A 158 19.20 -18.99 -1.16
C GLU A 158 19.57 -17.64 -0.53
N LYS A 159 19.10 -16.53 -1.13
CA LYS A 159 19.32 -15.18 -0.60
C LYS A 159 18.63 -14.97 0.75
N VAL A 160 17.39 -15.46 0.87
CA VAL A 160 16.66 -15.41 2.14
C VAL A 160 17.41 -16.23 3.19
N GLN A 161 17.80 -17.45 2.87
CA GLN A 161 18.53 -18.33 3.79
C GLN A 161 19.89 -17.74 4.22
N ALA A 162 20.60 -17.10 3.30
CA ALA A 162 21.88 -16.46 3.60
C ALA A 162 21.75 -15.22 4.52
N ALA A 163 20.60 -14.55 4.45
CA ALA A 163 20.30 -13.38 5.30
C ALA A 163 19.55 -13.74 6.59
N TRP A 164 19.08 -14.99 6.69
CA TRP A 164 18.35 -15.45 7.88
C TRP A 164 19.30 -15.63 9.05
N ASN A 165 18.97 -15.04 10.20
CA ASN A 165 19.60 -15.31 11.47
C ASN A 165 18.64 -16.06 12.41
N SER A 166 19.18 -16.72 13.41
CA SER A 166 18.43 -17.49 14.43
C SER A 166 18.04 -16.61 15.62
#